data_5c5bb7f78f9edebaff154af5d5e17617
#
_entry.id   5c5bb7f78f9edebaff154af5d5e17617
#
_cell.length_a   1.000
_cell.length_b   1.000
_cell.length_c   1.000
_cell.angle_alpha   90.00
_cell.angle_beta   90.00
_cell.angle_gamma   90.00
#
_symmetry.space_group_name_H-M   'P 1'
#
loop_
_entity.id
_entity.type
_entity.pdbx_description
1 polymer ?
#
loop_
_entity_poly.entity_id
_entity_poly.type
_entity_poly.pdbx_seq_one_letter_code
_entity_poly.pdbx_strand_id
1 'polypeptide(L)'
;MPGGDLSAVRYGRMLQGILYSELPRGKLKKFLSQSCLEGYKHGEREIDAVFAQLDRRLNTPVTTSVGRILDAAACLLGISYGRTYEGEGAMKLEAAAVASSNGVDLPVEVIDEEGVLVLKTSQMFGRLFELRVRYDRGVLASALQVAVAEGLSRMALGAAEKYGLGTVGFSGGVAYNEMMNSVIRRRVEGRGLRFIRHRLVPPGDGGTSFGQAVVASLKDL
;
A
#
# COMPACT_ATOMS: atom_id res chain seq x y z
N MET A 1 -3.36 -11.66 2.41
CA MET A 1 -2.22 -12.13 1.58
C MET A 1 -2.41 -13.62 1.23
N PRO A 2 -3.14 -13.97 0.18
CA PRO A 2 -3.36 -15.37 -0.19
C PRO A 2 -2.05 -16.07 -0.60
N GLY A 3 -1.63 -17.09 0.16
CA GLY A 3 -0.37 -17.78 -0.03
C GLY A 3 0.83 -17.11 0.65
N GLY A 4 0.60 -16.21 1.59
CA GLY A 4 1.67 -15.55 2.35
C GLY A 4 2.65 -14.81 1.43
N ASP A 5 3.95 -15.16 1.49
CA ASP A 5 5.01 -14.51 0.72
C ASP A 5 4.84 -14.55 -0.81
N LEU A 6 4.09 -15.54 -1.33
CA LEU A 6 3.76 -15.56 -2.75
C LEU A 6 2.97 -14.32 -3.19
N SER A 7 2.16 -13.72 -2.32
CA SER A 7 1.46 -12.47 -2.60
C SER A 7 2.40 -11.27 -2.72
N ALA A 8 3.58 -11.33 -2.10
CA ALA A 8 4.62 -10.32 -2.22
C ALA A 8 5.43 -10.44 -3.53
N VAL A 9 5.45 -11.62 -4.13
CA VAL A 9 6.16 -11.90 -5.40
C VAL A 9 5.20 -11.79 -6.59
N ARG A 10 3.95 -12.23 -6.42
CA ARG A 10 2.90 -12.29 -7.44
C ARG A 10 1.75 -11.38 -7.05
N TYR A 11 1.75 -10.17 -7.59
CA TYR A 11 0.85 -9.09 -7.15
C TYR A 11 -0.62 -9.36 -7.43
N GLY A 12 -0.95 -10.18 -8.43
CA GLY A 12 -2.30 -10.64 -8.72
C GLY A 12 -2.97 -11.32 -7.52
N ARG A 13 -2.21 -12.09 -6.74
CA ARG A 13 -2.71 -12.76 -5.52
C ARG A 13 -3.12 -11.73 -4.45
N MET A 14 -2.29 -10.71 -4.23
CA MET A 14 -2.60 -9.63 -3.28
C MET A 14 -3.82 -8.83 -3.72
N LEU A 15 -3.86 -8.45 -5.00
CA LEU A 15 -4.99 -7.75 -5.61
C LEU A 15 -6.30 -8.54 -5.47
N GLN A 16 -6.25 -9.85 -5.77
CA GLN A 16 -7.42 -10.73 -5.62
C GLN A 16 -7.91 -10.76 -4.17
N GLY A 17 -7.00 -10.82 -3.19
CA GLY A 17 -7.34 -10.78 -1.78
C GLY A 17 -8.03 -9.49 -1.35
N ILE A 18 -7.57 -8.33 -1.86
CA ILE A 18 -8.16 -7.03 -1.55
C ILE A 18 -9.56 -6.89 -2.18
N LEU A 19 -9.70 -7.28 -3.46
CA LEU A 19 -10.96 -7.12 -4.19
C LEU A 19 -11.98 -8.22 -3.93
N TYR A 20 -11.62 -9.26 -3.17
CA TYR A 20 -12.47 -10.43 -2.90
C TYR A 20 -13.80 -10.08 -2.26
N SER A 21 -13.83 -9.11 -1.33
CA SER A 21 -15.04 -8.60 -0.67
C SER A 21 -15.74 -7.47 -1.42
N GLU A 22 -15.05 -6.83 -2.36
CA GLU A 22 -15.55 -5.63 -3.04
C GLU A 22 -16.28 -5.94 -4.36
N LEU A 23 -15.99 -7.07 -4.98
CA LEU A 23 -16.52 -7.42 -6.29
C LEU A 23 -17.18 -8.80 -6.31
N PRO A 24 -18.28 -8.97 -7.08
CA PRO A 24 -18.83 -10.29 -7.35
C PRO A 24 -17.76 -11.20 -7.98
N ARG A 25 -17.66 -12.44 -7.49
CA ARG A 25 -16.63 -13.42 -7.89
C ARG A 25 -16.45 -13.55 -9.41
N GLY A 26 -17.56 -13.66 -10.15
CA GLY A 26 -17.49 -13.78 -11.62
C GLY A 26 -16.89 -12.55 -12.30
N LYS A 27 -17.22 -11.34 -11.81
CA LYS A 27 -16.66 -10.08 -12.31
C LYS A 27 -15.16 -9.98 -11.99
N LEU A 28 -14.77 -10.33 -10.77
CA LEU A 28 -13.36 -10.35 -10.36
C LEU A 28 -12.56 -11.37 -11.15
N LYS A 29 -13.05 -12.63 -11.26
CA LYS A 29 -12.37 -13.66 -12.03
C LYS A 29 -12.16 -13.24 -13.49
N LYS A 30 -13.19 -12.73 -14.15
CA LYS A 30 -13.10 -12.26 -15.54
C LYS A 30 -12.02 -11.18 -15.68
N PHE A 31 -12.00 -10.21 -14.78
CA PHE A 31 -10.98 -9.15 -14.79
C PHE A 31 -9.57 -9.70 -14.60
N LEU A 32 -9.36 -10.57 -13.60
CA LEU A 32 -8.04 -11.14 -13.32
C LEU A 32 -7.51 -11.97 -14.49
N SER A 33 -8.37 -12.79 -15.13
CA SER A 33 -8.01 -13.59 -16.29
C SER A 33 -7.67 -12.74 -17.51
N GLN A 34 -8.35 -11.62 -17.71
CA GLN A 34 -8.15 -10.78 -18.90
C GLN A 34 -7.04 -9.75 -18.74
N SER A 35 -6.81 -9.24 -17.54
CA SER A 35 -5.97 -8.05 -17.32
C SER A 35 -4.81 -8.26 -16.37
N CYS A 36 -4.81 -9.33 -15.57
CA CYS A 36 -3.81 -9.55 -14.51
C CYS A 36 -3.19 -10.95 -14.54
N LEU A 37 -3.34 -11.69 -15.64
CA LEU A 37 -2.93 -13.10 -15.70
C LEU A 37 -1.42 -13.31 -15.46
N GLU A 38 -0.59 -12.36 -15.87
CA GLU A 38 0.86 -12.35 -15.60
C GLU A 38 1.21 -12.28 -14.10
N GLY A 39 0.29 -11.80 -13.28
CA GLY A 39 0.40 -11.80 -11.82
C GLY A 39 0.21 -13.18 -11.15
N TYR A 40 0.07 -14.24 -11.95
CA TYR A 40 -0.14 -15.63 -11.51
C TYR A 40 0.81 -16.58 -12.22
N LYS A 41 1.54 -17.40 -11.47
CA LYS A 41 2.51 -18.36 -12.03
C LYS A 41 1.83 -19.45 -12.86
N HIS A 42 0.64 -19.88 -12.46
CA HIS A 42 -0.09 -21.00 -13.07
C HIS A 42 -1.40 -20.56 -13.76
N GLY A 43 -1.46 -19.27 -14.15
CA GLY A 43 -2.59 -18.73 -14.89
C GLY A 43 -3.93 -18.86 -14.18
N GLU A 44 -5.01 -19.17 -14.93
CA GLU A 44 -6.37 -19.25 -14.40
C GLU A 44 -6.56 -20.28 -13.29
N ARG A 45 -5.82 -21.39 -13.36
CA ARG A 45 -5.85 -22.44 -12.30
C ARG A 45 -5.43 -21.87 -10.95
N GLU A 46 -4.46 -20.96 -10.96
CA GLU A 46 -4.03 -20.30 -9.72
C GLU A 46 -5.06 -19.29 -9.21
N ILE A 47 -5.74 -18.56 -10.10
CA ILE A 47 -6.86 -17.69 -9.72
C ILE A 47 -7.94 -18.49 -8.99
N ASP A 48 -8.33 -19.65 -9.50
CA ASP A 48 -9.31 -20.52 -8.85
C ASP A 48 -8.81 -21.08 -7.51
N ALA A 49 -7.54 -21.45 -7.44
CA ALA A 49 -6.93 -21.90 -6.19
C ALA A 49 -6.90 -20.79 -5.13
N VAL A 50 -6.61 -19.56 -5.52
CA VAL A 50 -6.63 -18.39 -4.61
C VAL A 50 -8.05 -18.11 -4.12
N PHE A 51 -9.08 -18.23 -4.95
CA PHE A 51 -10.47 -18.16 -4.48
C PHE A 51 -10.75 -19.23 -3.43
N ALA A 52 -10.34 -20.48 -3.68
CA ALA A 52 -10.53 -21.56 -2.70
C ALA A 52 -9.76 -21.32 -1.38
N GLN A 53 -8.58 -20.70 -1.43
CA GLN A 53 -7.83 -20.29 -0.23
C GLN A 53 -8.59 -19.22 0.56
N LEU A 54 -9.15 -18.20 -0.12
CA LEU A 54 -9.91 -17.14 0.50
C LEU A 54 -11.21 -17.64 1.12
N ASP A 55 -11.97 -18.49 0.39
CA ASP A 55 -13.21 -19.11 0.85
C ASP A 55 -12.99 -19.90 2.16
N ARG A 56 -11.88 -20.63 2.23
CA ARG A 56 -11.52 -21.51 3.36
C ARG A 56 -10.63 -20.84 4.40
N ARG A 57 -10.23 -19.60 4.19
CA ARG A 57 -9.24 -18.87 5.02
C ARG A 57 -7.93 -19.65 5.20
N LEU A 58 -7.51 -20.40 4.16
CA LEU A 58 -6.33 -21.25 4.20
C LEU A 58 -5.09 -20.48 3.71
N ASN A 59 -4.10 -20.32 4.59
CA ASN A 59 -2.86 -19.58 4.28
C ASN A 59 -3.14 -18.19 3.69
N THR A 60 -3.99 -17.43 4.39
CA THR A 60 -4.37 -16.06 4.01
C THR A 60 -4.10 -15.07 5.16
N PRO A 61 -2.82 -14.93 5.61
CA PRO A 61 -2.49 -14.02 6.69
C PRO A 61 -2.88 -12.58 6.33
N VAL A 62 -3.31 -11.82 7.34
CA VAL A 62 -3.54 -10.38 7.23
C VAL A 62 -2.19 -9.67 7.13
N THR A 63 -2.15 -8.53 6.47
CA THR A 63 -0.95 -7.69 6.36
C THR A 63 -1.30 -6.23 6.60
N THR A 64 -0.40 -5.52 7.26
CA THR A 64 -0.42 -4.06 7.43
C THR A 64 0.60 -3.35 6.54
N SER A 65 1.21 -4.09 5.60
CA SER A 65 2.26 -3.55 4.72
C SER A 65 1.69 -2.62 3.65
N VAL A 66 2.04 -1.35 3.72
CA VAL A 66 1.70 -0.36 2.69
C VAL A 66 2.33 -0.73 1.34
N GLY A 67 3.54 -1.30 1.33
CA GLY A 67 4.18 -1.79 0.11
C GLY A 67 3.31 -2.80 -0.64
N ARG A 68 2.64 -3.70 0.07
CA ARG A 68 1.72 -4.69 -0.55
C ARG A 68 0.48 -4.05 -1.17
N ILE A 69 0.02 -2.92 -0.62
CA ILE A 69 -1.06 -2.12 -1.20
C ILE A 69 -0.59 -1.47 -2.51
N LEU A 70 0.61 -0.90 -2.54
CA LEU A 70 1.17 -0.29 -3.75
C LEU A 70 1.44 -1.34 -4.85
N ASP A 71 1.93 -2.54 -4.50
CA ASP A 71 2.10 -3.65 -5.44
C ASP A 71 0.77 -4.11 -6.06
N ALA A 72 -0.27 -4.25 -5.24
CA ALA A 72 -1.60 -4.60 -5.72
C ALA A 72 -2.18 -3.53 -6.65
N ALA A 73 -1.93 -2.26 -6.37
CA ALA A 73 -2.33 -1.16 -7.23
C ALA A 73 -1.57 -1.16 -8.57
N ALA A 74 -0.27 -1.43 -8.54
CA ALA A 74 0.51 -1.59 -9.77
C ALA A 74 -0.06 -2.70 -10.66
N CYS A 75 -0.53 -3.82 -10.07
CA CYS A 75 -1.20 -4.90 -10.78
C CYS A 75 -2.56 -4.47 -11.34
N LEU A 76 -3.41 -3.82 -10.54
CA LEU A 76 -4.73 -3.35 -10.95
C LEU A 76 -4.66 -2.40 -12.16
N LEU A 77 -3.64 -1.54 -12.18
CA LEU A 77 -3.43 -0.53 -13.21
C LEU A 77 -2.59 -1.02 -14.41
N GLY A 78 -2.20 -2.30 -14.44
CA GLY A 78 -1.42 -2.87 -15.52
C GLY A 78 0.02 -2.31 -15.63
N ILE A 79 0.59 -1.89 -14.50
CA ILE A 79 1.94 -1.29 -14.43
C ILE A 79 3.00 -2.36 -14.12
N SER A 80 2.69 -3.29 -13.20
CA SER A 80 3.58 -4.39 -12.82
C SER A 80 2.78 -5.54 -12.22
N TYR A 81 3.12 -6.78 -12.57
CA TYR A 81 2.37 -7.96 -12.14
C TYR A 81 3.11 -8.84 -11.13
N GLY A 82 4.36 -8.55 -10.89
CA GLY A 82 5.21 -9.26 -9.94
C GLY A 82 6.55 -8.57 -9.79
N ARG A 83 7.40 -9.09 -8.88
CA ARG A 83 8.71 -8.49 -8.62
C ARG A 83 9.87 -9.37 -9.08
N THR A 84 10.92 -8.74 -9.55
CA THR A 84 12.25 -9.30 -9.77
C THR A 84 13.25 -8.78 -8.73
N TYR A 85 12.95 -7.64 -8.09
CA TYR A 85 13.69 -7.06 -6.97
C TYR A 85 12.72 -6.43 -5.95
N GLU A 86 13.21 -6.13 -4.75
CA GLU A 86 12.40 -5.58 -3.65
C GLU A 86 11.87 -4.19 -3.98
N GLY A 87 10.56 -3.97 -3.75
CA GLY A 87 9.91 -2.68 -3.96
C GLY A 87 9.56 -2.33 -5.42
N GLU A 88 9.82 -3.23 -6.39
CA GLU A 88 9.63 -2.96 -7.83
C GLU A 88 8.24 -2.42 -8.17
N GLY A 89 7.18 -3.03 -7.65
CA GLY A 89 5.80 -2.60 -7.92
C GLY A 89 5.51 -1.19 -7.42
N ALA A 90 5.93 -0.88 -6.20
CA ALA A 90 5.76 0.43 -5.60
C ALA A 90 6.56 1.52 -6.35
N MET A 91 7.80 1.23 -6.73
CA MET A 91 8.65 2.16 -7.50
C MET A 91 8.10 2.43 -8.89
N LYS A 92 7.62 1.40 -9.60
CA LYS A 92 6.99 1.55 -10.91
C LYS A 92 5.66 2.32 -10.82
N LEU A 93 4.89 2.10 -9.74
CA LEU A 93 3.66 2.84 -9.49
C LEU A 93 3.94 4.33 -9.27
N GLU A 94 4.97 4.66 -8.48
CA GLU A 94 5.39 6.04 -8.26
C GLU A 94 5.88 6.70 -9.56
N ALA A 95 6.71 6.00 -10.33
CA ALA A 95 7.22 6.49 -11.61
C ALA A 95 6.11 6.70 -12.66
N ALA A 96 5.04 5.91 -12.61
CA ALA A 96 3.89 6.07 -13.50
C ALA A 96 2.95 7.20 -13.08
N ALA A 97 3.04 7.67 -11.83
CA ALA A 97 2.15 8.72 -11.32
C ALA A 97 2.41 10.06 -12.00
N VAL A 98 1.36 10.76 -12.37
CA VAL A 98 1.45 12.13 -12.89
C VAL A 98 1.31 13.14 -11.76
N ALA A 99 1.84 14.36 -11.97
CA ALA A 99 1.91 15.40 -10.94
C ALA A 99 0.54 15.85 -10.38
N SER A 100 -0.56 15.54 -11.08
CA SER A 100 -1.91 15.91 -10.66
C SER A 100 -2.85 14.72 -10.77
N SER A 101 -3.63 14.49 -9.72
CA SER A 101 -4.74 13.53 -9.73
C SER A 101 -5.98 14.05 -10.47
N ASN A 102 -5.96 15.29 -10.96
CA ASN A 102 -7.03 15.94 -11.73
C ASN A 102 -8.44 15.73 -11.13
N GLY A 103 -8.57 15.86 -9.81
CA GLY A 103 -9.85 15.75 -9.12
C GLY A 103 -10.37 14.32 -8.95
N VAL A 104 -9.54 13.31 -9.12
CA VAL A 104 -9.91 11.93 -8.77
C VAL A 104 -9.71 11.71 -7.29
N ASP A 105 -10.83 11.59 -6.57
CA ASP A 105 -10.81 11.28 -5.14
C ASP A 105 -11.15 9.80 -4.90
N LEU A 106 -10.36 9.17 -4.04
CA LEU A 106 -10.62 7.83 -3.51
C LEU A 106 -11.10 7.93 -2.06
N PRO A 107 -11.97 7.03 -1.61
CA PRO A 107 -12.44 7.03 -0.23
C PRO A 107 -11.28 6.82 0.74
N VAL A 108 -11.18 7.68 1.76
CA VAL A 108 -10.20 7.57 2.84
C VAL A 108 -10.95 7.44 4.15
N GLU A 109 -11.23 6.20 4.55
CA GLU A 109 -11.90 5.87 5.79
C GLU A 109 -10.89 5.24 6.76
N VAL A 110 -10.78 5.84 7.94
CA VAL A 110 -10.02 5.31 9.08
C VAL A 110 -11.01 4.99 10.18
N ILE A 111 -11.01 3.75 10.66
CA ILE A 111 -11.86 3.29 11.75
C ILE A 111 -11.00 2.90 12.95
N ASP A 112 -11.61 2.85 14.12
CA ASP A 112 -11.02 2.28 15.33
C ASP A 112 -11.55 0.85 15.51
N GLU A 113 -10.66 -0.13 15.43
CA GLU A 113 -10.94 -1.54 15.73
C GLU A 113 -10.24 -1.90 17.04
N GLU A 114 -10.97 -1.91 18.15
CA GLU A 114 -10.46 -2.29 19.48
C GLU A 114 -9.25 -1.47 19.94
N GLY A 115 -9.23 -0.17 19.64
CA GLY A 115 -8.13 0.75 19.98
C GLY A 115 -7.01 0.82 18.96
N VAL A 116 -7.13 0.09 17.84
CA VAL A 116 -6.20 0.14 16.71
C VAL A 116 -6.84 0.89 15.55
N LEU A 117 -6.17 1.94 15.07
CA LEU A 117 -6.63 2.67 13.89
C LEU A 117 -6.35 1.85 12.63
N VAL A 118 -7.37 1.63 11.81
CA VAL A 118 -7.30 0.83 10.59
C VAL A 118 -7.78 1.64 9.39
N LEU A 119 -6.95 1.75 8.37
CA LEU A 119 -7.31 2.35 7.08
C LEU A 119 -8.03 1.31 6.21
N LYS A 120 -9.26 1.58 5.80
CA LYS A 120 -10.06 0.70 4.93
C LYS A 120 -9.60 0.77 3.47
N THR A 121 -8.59 -0.01 3.14
CA THR A 121 -7.98 -0.01 1.80
C THR A 121 -8.82 -0.75 0.74
N SER A 122 -9.67 -1.70 1.11
CA SER A 122 -10.50 -2.45 0.16
C SER A 122 -11.46 -1.53 -0.60
N GLN A 123 -12.10 -0.59 0.08
CA GLN A 123 -12.99 0.39 -0.54
C GLN A 123 -12.26 1.31 -1.55
N MET A 124 -10.99 1.70 -1.24
CA MET A 124 -10.16 2.44 -2.19
C MET A 124 -9.96 1.64 -3.48
N PHE A 125 -9.69 0.34 -3.35
CA PHE A 125 -9.50 -0.56 -4.50
C PHE A 125 -10.78 -0.83 -5.27
N GLY A 126 -11.92 -0.97 -4.60
CA GLY A 126 -13.24 -1.05 -5.24
C GLY A 126 -13.48 0.18 -6.12
N ARG A 127 -13.24 1.37 -5.57
CA ARG A 127 -13.39 2.62 -6.31
C ARG A 127 -12.36 2.77 -7.45
N LEU A 128 -11.11 2.43 -7.19
CA LEU A 128 -10.05 2.43 -8.20
C LEU A 128 -10.39 1.49 -9.37
N PHE A 129 -10.93 0.31 -9.06
CA PHE A 129 -11.41 -0.63 -10.06
C PHE A 129 -12.51 -0.04 -10.96
N GLU A 130 -13.46 0.71 -10.40
CA GLU A 130 -14.51 1.37 -11.17
C GLU A 130 -13.96 2.47 -12.11
N LEU A 131 -13.02 3.25 -11.58
CA LEU A 131 -12.47 4.42 -12.27
C LEU A 131 -11.48 4.06 -13.39
N ARG A 132 -10.88 2.86 -13.36
CA ARG A 132 -9.82 2.44 -14.31
C ARG A 132 -10.21 2.50 -15.80
N VAL A 133 -11.49 2.49 -16.10
CA VAL A 133 -12.01 2.56 -17.49
C VAL A 133 -12.25 4.00 -17.96
N ARG A 134 -12.12 4.98 -17.07
CA ARG A 134 -12.42 6.39 -17.34
C ARG A 134 -11.20 7.31 -17.26
N TYR A 135 -10.20 6.90 -16.51
CA TYR A 135 -9.02 7.73 -16.23
C TYR A 135 -7.74 7.01 -16.63
N ASP A 136 -6.74 7.81 -17.00
CA ASP A 136 -5.39 7.31 -17.25
C ASP A 136 -4.79 6.65 -16.00
N ARG A 137 -3.99 5.60 -16.23
CA ARG A 137 -3.35 4.85 -15.15
C ARG A 137 -2.42 5.69 -14.27
N GLY A 138 -1.76 6.71 -14.85
CA GLY A 138 -0.89 7.61 -14.11
C GLY A 138 -1.66 8.54 -13.17
N VAL A 139 -2.85 9.00 -13.59
CA VAL A 139 -3.78 9.76 -12.74
C VAL A 139 -4.25 8.89 -11.57
N LEU A 140 -4.62 7.65 -11.84
CA LEU A 140 -5.09 6.73 -10.80
C LEU A 140 -3.97 6.26 -9.87
N ALA A 141 -2.74 6.10 -10.38
CA ALA A 141 -1.56 5.82 -9.56
C ALA A 141 -1.28 6.96 -8.59
N SER A 142 -1.39 8.21 -9.05
CA SER A 142 -1.30 9.40 -8.20
C SER A 142 -2.41 9.43 -7.15
N ALA A 143 -3.67 9.27 -7.57
CA ALA A 143 -4.83 9.32 -6.67
C ALA A 143 -4.74 8.29 -5.54
N LEU A 144 -4.30 7.06 -5.84
CA LEU A 144 -4.15 6.03 -4.81
C LEU A 144 -3.03 6.38 -3.81
N GLN A 145 -1.87 6.80 -4.28
CA GLN A 145 -0.75 7.16 -3.39
C GLN A 145 -1.12 8.33 -2.49
N VAL A 146 -1.83 9.33 -3.02
CA VAL A 146 -2.37 10.45 -2.23
C VAL A 146 -3.36 9.95 -1.19
N ALA A 147 -4.32 9.09 -1.57
CA ALA A 147 -5.34 8.57 -0.65
C ALA A 147 -4.72 7.75 0.50
N VAL A 148 -3.73 6.89 0.19
CA VAL A 148 -3.01 6.12 1.21
C VAL A 148 -2.24 7.05 2.15
N ALA A 149 -1.52 8.04 1.61
CA ALA A 149 -0.78 9.02 2.40
C ALA A 149 -1.70 9.88 3.30
N GLU A 150 -2.88 10.26 2.80
CA GLU A 150 -3.93 10.93 3.59
C GLU A 150 -4.42 10.06 4.74
N GLY A 151 -4.68 8.77 4.49
CA GLY A 151 -5.08 7.82 5.51
C GLY A 151 -4.03 7.67 6.61
N LEU A 152 -2.77 7.46 6.22
CA LEU A 152 -1.64 7.40 7.16
C LEU A 152 -1.49 8.70 7.97
N SER A 153 -1.69 9.86 7.33
CA SER A 153 -1.65 11.15 8.00
C SER A 153 -2.75 11.27 9.04
N ARG A 154 -3.99 10.86 8.73
CA ARG A 154 -5.11 10.89 9.69
C ARG A 154 -4.83 10.01 10.90
N MET A 155 -4.29 8.81 10.68
CA MET A 155 -3.92 7.89 11.76
C MET A 155 -2.82 8.48 12.65
N ALA A 156 -1.76 9.03 12.03
CA ALA A 156 -0.64 9.63 12.77
C ALA A 156 -1.05 10.88 13.55
N LEU A 157 -1.88 11.75 12.96
CA LEU A 157 -2.40 12.95 13.64
C LEU A 157 -3.33 12.60 14.80
N GLY A 158 -4.22 11.61 14.62
CA GLY A 158 -5.08 11.12 15.69
C GLY A 158 -4.28 10.52 16.86
N ALA A 159 -3.20 9.77 16.56
CA ALA A 159 -2.30 9.26 17.59
C ALA A 159 -1.52 10.40 18.28
N ALA A 160 -1.03 11.39 17.52
CA ALA A 160 -0.32 12.55 18.08
C ALA A 160 -1.21 13.34 19.03
N GLU A 161 -2.46 13.56 18.67
CA GLU A 161 -3.46 14.23 19.52
C GLU A 161 -3.74 13.43 20.80
N LYS A 162 -4.03 12.12 20.64
CA LYS A 162 -4.34 11.20 21.74
C LYS A 162 -3.22 11.13 22.80
N TYR A 163 -1.96 11.18 22.35
CA TYR A 163 -0.79 11.03 23.24
C TYR A 163 -0.03 12.34 23.51
N GLY A 164 -0.53 13.50 23.04
CA GLY A 164 0.12 14.79 23.27
C GLY A 164 1.48 14.93 22.59
N LEU A 165 1.67 14.34 21.39
CA LEU A 165 2.96 14.29 20.70
C LEU A 165 3.11 15.46 19.74
N GLY A 166 4.25 16.16 19.77
CA GLY A 166 4.58 17.29 18.90
C GLY A 166 5.31 16.91 17.60
N THR A 167 5.61 15.61 17.40
CA THR A 167 6.46 15.15 16.28
C THR A 167 5.90 13.88 15.66
N VAL A 168 5.88 13.83 14.33
CA VAL A 168 5.53 12.66 13.54
C VAL A 168 6.70 12.28 12.64
N GLY A 169 7.13 11.01 12.68
CA GLY A 169 8.19 10.47 11.84
C GLY A 169 7.65 9.52 10.78
N PHE A 170 8.27 9.52 9.58
CA PHE A 170 7.98 8.56 8.52
C PHE A 170 9.23 7.77 8.13
N SER A 171 9.16 6.45 8.27
CA SER A 171 10.27 5.51 8.07
C SER A 171 9.77 4.22 7.42
N GLY A 172 10.69 3.34 7.01
CA GLY A 172 10.42 2.10 6.28
C GLY A 172 10.57 2.25 4.78
N GLY A 173 10.48 1.14 4.01
CA GLY A 173 10.70 1.14 2.56
C GLY A 173 9.82 2.11 1.78
N VAL A 174 8.57 2.31 2.22
CA VAL A 174 7.64 3.27 1.56
C VAL A 174 8.04 4.72 1.78
N ALA A 175 8.87 5.03 2.80
CA ALA A 175 9.36 6.39 3.03
C ALA A 175 10.37 6.89 1.98
N TYR A 176 10.76 6.06 1.01
CA TYR A 176 11.43 6.53 -0.21
C TYR A 176 10.48 7.25 -1.18
N ASN A 177 9.17 7.00 -1.11
CA ASN A 177 8.18 7.59 -2.01
C ASN A 177 7.99 9.09 -1.70
N GLU A 178 8.46 9.95 -2.60
CA GLU A 178 8.45 11.41 -2.40
C GLU A 178 7.04 12.01 -2.50
N MET A 179 6.16 11.44 -3.31
CA MET A 179 4.76 11.88 -3.38
C MET A 179 4.07 11.68 -2.02
N MET A 180 4.20 10.49 -1.44
CA MET A 180 3.62 10.20 -0.12
C MET A 180 4.26 11.04 0.98
N ASN A 181 5.59 11.20 0.96
CA ASN A 181 6.30 12.10 1.89
C ASN A 181 5.75 13.52 1.85
N SER A 182 5.54 14.06 0.66
CA SER A 182 5.05 15.44 0.47
C SER A 182 3.64 15.62 1.03
N VAL A 183 2.76 14.64 0.81
CA VAL A 183 1.39 14.66 1.36
C VAL A 183 1.42 14.59 2.87
N ILE A 184 2.13 13.62 3.46
CA ILE A 184 2.21 13.42 4.91
C ILE A 184 2.82 14.65 5.59
N ARG A 185 3.94 15.17 5.05
CA ARG A 185 4.58 16.38 5.56
C ARG A 185 3.59 17.55 5.62
N ARG A 186 2.94 17.86 4.51
CA ARG A 186 1.98 18.97 4.43
C ARG A 186 0.85 18.84 5.45
N ARG A 187 0.34 17.60 5.67
CA ARG A 187 -0.72 17.34 6.65
C ARG A 187 -0.25 17.51 8.10
N VAL A 188 0.94 17.02 8.41
CA VAL A 188 1.54 17.11 9.75
C VAL A 188 1.92 18.54 10.08
N GLU A 189 2.65 19.22 9.19
CA GLU A 189 3.08 20.61 9.39
C GLU A 189 1.90 21.58 9.39
N GLY A 190 0.85 21.32 8.58
CA GLY A 190 -0.40 22.09 8.57
C GLY A 190 -1.21 21.99 9.88
N ARG A 191 -0.88 21.06 10.78
CA ARG A 191 -1.42 20.97 12.15
C ARG A 191 -0.46 21.50 13.21
N GLY A 192 0.61 22.19 12.81
CA GLY A 192 1.61 22.74 13.71
C GLY A 192 2.56 21.70 14.33
N LEU A 193 2.55 20.44 13.85
CA LEU A 193 3.43 19.40 14.34
C LEU A 193 4.73 19.35 13.51
N ARG A 194 5.79 18.86 14.12
CA ARG A 194 7.07 18.65 13.45
C ARG A 194 7.04 17.35 12.65
N PHE A 195 7.37 17.43 11.34
CA PHE A 195 7.60 16.24 10.51
C PHE A 195 9.09 15.91 10.43
N ILE A 196 9.44 14.63 10.67
CA ILE A 196 10.81 14.14 10.56
C ILE A 196 10.89 12.96 9.58
N ARG A 197 11.98 12.92 8.81
CA ARG A 197 12.34 11.79 7.95
C ARG A 197 13.84 11.57 7.97
N HIS A 198 14.27 10.40 7.54
CA HIS A 198 15.67 10.11 7.36
C HIS A 198 16.34 11.05 6.33
N ARG A 199 17.57 11.48 6.62
CA ARG A 199 18.38 12.32 5.73
C ARG A 199 19.73 11.72 5.42
N LEU A 200 20.40 11.15 6.43
CA LEU A 200 21.76 10.61 6.34
C LEU A 200 21.78 9.08 6.23
N VAL A 201 20.74 8.44 6.75
CA VAL A 201 20.61 6.98 6.76
C VAL A 201 19.39 6.61 5.94
N PRO A 202 19.46 5.55 5.11
CA PRO A 202 18.30 5.08 4.35
C PRO A 202 17.11 4.76 5.26
N PRO A 203 15.86 5.10 4.87
CA PRO A 203 14.67 4.83 5.67
C PRO A 203 14.25 3.35 5.68
N GLY A 204 14.68 2.55 4.69
CA GLY A 204 14.38 1.13 4.55
C GLY A 204 15.47 0.23 5.09
N ASP A 205 15.54 -1.01 4.58
CA ASP A 205 16.42 -2.07 5.06
C ASP A 205 17.91 -1.70 5.07
N GLY A 206 18.34 -0.83 4.16
CA GLY A 206 19.71 -0.31 4.13
C GLY A 206 20.13 0.46 5.39
N GLY A 207 19.17 0.94 6.20
CA GLY A 207 19.42 1.60 7.47
C GLY A 207 19.47 0.68 8.70
N THR A 208 19.11 -0.59 8.55
CA THR A 208 18.94 -1.52 9.66
C THR A 208 20.24 -1.75 10.44
N SER A 209 21.36 -1.97 9.76
CA SER A 209 22.67 -2.19 10.38
C SER A 209 23.16 -0.98 11.18
N PHE A 210 22.88 0.24 10.69
CA PHE A 210 23.16 1.46 11.43
C PHE A 210 22.34 1.53 12.72
N GLY A 211 21.03 1.26 12.64
CA GLY A 211 20.15 1.22 13.80
C GLY A 211 20.60 0.18 14.86
N GLN A 212 21.00 -1.00 14.41
CA GLN A 212 21.55 -2.05 15.29
C GLN A 212 22.83 -1.59 16.01
N ALA A 213 23.74 -0.93 15.28
CA ALA A 213 24.97 -0.40 15.87
C ALA A 213 24.67 0.69 16.91
N VAL A 214 23.71 1.59 16.63
CA VAL A 214 23.30 2.62 17.62
C VAL A 214 22.70 1.98 18.87
N VAL A 215 21.78 1.02 18.71
CA VAL A 215 21.18 0.32 19.86
C VAL A 215 22.23 -0.43 20.68
N ALA A 216 23.20 -1.07 20.03
CA ALA A 216 24.29 -1.77 20.72
C ALA A 216 25.16 -0.79 21.54
N SER A 217 25.49 0.38 20.97
CA SER A 217 26.32 1.39 21.65
C SER A 217 25.62 2.04 22.85
N LEU A 218 24.28 2.01 22.91
CA LEU A 218 23.51 2.57 24.04
C LEU A 218 23.33 1.60 25.20
N LYS A 219 23.68 0.30 25.02
CA LYS A 219 23.57 -0.69 26.10
C LYS A 219 24.70 -0.60 27.15
N ASP A 220 25.75 0.14 26.81
CA ASP A 220 26.91 0.37 27.70
C ASP A 220 26.82 1.71 28.44
N LEU A 221 25.68 2.41 28.32
CA LEU A 221 25.31 3.63 29.05
C LEU A 221 24.21 3.35 30.09
#